data_7b3549f47bb5f3b91ab25ef23d66d6dd
#
_entry.id   7b3549f47bb5f3b91ab25ef23d66d6dd
#
_cell.length_a   1.000
_cell.length_b   1.000
_cell.length_c   1.000
_cell.angle_alpha   90.00
_cell.angle_beta   90.00
_cell.angle_gamma   90.00
#
_symmetry.space_group_name_H-M   'P 1'
#
loop_
_entity.id
_entity.type
_entity.pdbx_description
1 polymer ?
#
loop_
_entity_poly.entity_id
_entity_poly.type
_entity_poly.pdbx_seq_one_letter_code
_entity_poly.pdbx_strand_id
1 'polypeptide(L)'
;VSEKLINYSLEYLKKNHEYHDKVEFEVMLNCYDFDFDNKATSLLNSGFAKPEVEEIRKCYLTFTDELLISGSCNIKNQLGYFEVLKERRESIIGHSGSSADEIPNQINWLLNDCIKYGIIPFSILARYAFISLILLRSLATKKILSYIEYEIFLKNIPTIGTRFKRDLCIFQRGKISKDIFINKYAHLRPNSYDICSLNYAMRVERGDFANGNEGISNFVESDLDISKKLWKEKEDAIANVLKENGFTVSTHQLFRFITQSIQAREEGKFEFTKNLNAILEKVASMGSEMGFDREDMSYINIEKITRFATDSPSSVFKTEL
;
A
#
# COMPACT_ATOMS: atom_id res chain seq x y z
N VAL A 1 13.03 -20.27 2.94
CA VAL A 1 11.89 -20.71 3.78
C VAL A 1 11.73 -22.20 3.54
N SER A 2 11.74 -23.03 4.61
CA SER A 2 11.59 -24.48 4.46
C SER A 2 10.17 -24.83 4.00
N GLU A 3 10.01 -25.85 3.18
CA GLU A 3 8.71 -26.38 2.75
C GLU A 3 7.82 -26.73 3.96
N LYS A 4 8.43 -27.23 5.03
CA LYS A 4 7.75 -27.54 6.30
C LYS A 4 7.09 -26.30 6.93
N LEU A 5 7.75 -25.12 6.85
CA LEU A 5 7.19 -23.87 7.38
C LEU A 5 6.03 -23.36 6.50
N ILE A 6 6.11 -23.53 5.19
CA ILE A 6 5.00 -23.22 4.28
C ILE A 6 3.79 -24.11 4.58
N ASN A 7 4.01 -25.43 4.68
CA ASN A 7 2.95 -26.37 4.98
C ASN A 7 2.31 -26.10 6.37
N TYR A 8 3.11 -25.76 7.37
CA TYR A 8 2.61 -25.32 8.68
C TYR A 8 1.67 -24.11 8.55
N SER A 9 2.08 -23.07 7.82
CA SER A 9 1.28 -21.86 7.62
C SER A 9 -0.03 -22.16 6.87
N LEU A 10 0.01 -23.02 5.84
CA LEU A 10 -1.18 -23.44 5.10
C LEU A 10 -2.15 -24.24 5.96
N GLU A 11 -1.66 -25.19 6.77
CA GLU A 11 -2.49 -25.97 7.69
C GLU A 11 -3.07 -25.10 8.81
N TYR A 12 -2.32 -24.12 9.29
CA TYR A 12 -2.82 -23.15 10.26
C TYR A 12 -3.95 -22.30 9.66
N LEU A 13 -3.81 -21.81 8.43
CA LEU A 13 -4.83 -21.03 7.74
C LEU A 13 -6.10 -21.85 7.46
N LYS A 14 -5.95 -23.14 7.06
CA LYS A 14 -7.09 -24.03 6.86
C LYS A 14 -7.93 -24.22 8.14
N LYS A 15 -7.30 -24.18 9.31
CA LYS A 15 -7.98 -24.33 10.61
C LYS A 15 -8.56 -23.00 11.12
N ASN A 16 -8.06 -21.86 10.64
CA ASN A 16 -8.41 -20.54 11.13
C ASN A 16 -8.80 -19.65 9.95
N HIS A 17 -9.97 -19.94 9.36
CA HIS A 17 -10.47 -19.24 8.16
C HIS A 17 -10.66 -17.74 8.34
N GLU A 18 -10.86 -17.27 9.58
CA GLU A 18 -10.98 -15.86 9.93
C GLU A 18 -9.70 -15.04 9.68
N TYR A 19 -8.57 -15.71 9.42
CA TYR A 19 -7.29 -15.04 9.13
C TYR A 19 -6.98 -14.87 7.65
N HIS A 20 -7.91 -15.20 6.74
CA HIS A 20 -7.69 -15.03 5.30
C HIS A 20 -7.33 -13.59 4.91
N ASP A 21 -7.91 -12.59 5.59
CA ASP A 21 -7.61 -11.18 5.38
C ASP A 21 -6.40 -10.67 6.19
N LYS A 22 -5.76 -11.54 6.98
CA LYS A 22 -4.69 -11.19 7.92
C LYS A 22 -3.50 -12.13 7.82
N VAL A 23 -3.34 -12.78 6.67
CA VAL A 23 -2.30 -13.82 6.46
C VAL A 23 -0.91 -13.31 6.82
N GLU A 24 -0.59 -12.08 6.43
CA GLU A 24 0.71 -11.45 6.66
C GLU A 24 0.98 -11.15 8.14
N PHE A 25 -0.05 -11.07 8.98
CA PHE A 25 0.09 -10.72 10.40
C PHE A 25 -0.08 -11.91 11.33
N GLU A 26 -1.03 -12.80 11.01
CA GLU A 26 -1.47 -13.83 11.93
C GLU A 26 -1.03 -15.25 11.53
N VAL A 27 -0.66 -15.46 10.26
CA VAL A 27 -0.38 -16.79 9.71
C VAL A 27 1.09 -16.95 9.33
N MET A 28 1.63 -16.02 8.53
CA MET A 28 2.98 -16.16 8.00
C MET A 28 4.02 -15.55 8.95
N LEU A 29 5.15 -16.24 9.07
CA LEU A 29 6.33 -15.67 9.70
C LEU A 29 7.04 -14.77 8.67
N ASN A 30 6.89 -13.45 8.79
CA ASN A 30 7.44 -12.48 7.84
C ASN A 30 8.77 -11.88 8.28
N CYS A 31 9.01 -11.81 9.58
CA CYS A 31 10.22 -11.24 10.17
C CYS A 31 10.47 -11.84 11.55
N TYR A 32 11.66 -11.63 12.08
CA TYR A 32 11.90 -11.77 13.50
C TYR A 32 11.30 -10.57 14.24
N ASP A 33 10.58 -10.82 15.32
CA ASP A 33 10.05 -9.78 16.21
C ASP A 33 10.35 -10.07 17.68
N PHE A 34 10.06 -9.14 18.56
CA PHE A 34 10.38 -9.25 19.98
C PHE A 34 9.53 -10.31 20.71
N ASP A 35 8.49 -10.86 20.08
CA ASP A 35 7.66 -11.94 20.61
C ASP A 35 7.93 -13.32 19.97
N PHE A 36 9.10 -13.47 19.34
CA PHE A 36 9.48 -14.69 18.63
C PHE A 36 9.46 -15.95 19.50
N ASP A 37 9.68 -15.86 20.82
CA ASP A 37 9.67 -17.01 21.73
C ASP A 37 8.30 -17.70 21.78
N ASN A 38 7.20 -16.94 21.71
CA ASN A 38 5.86 -17.51 21.63
C ASN A 38 5.65 -18.21 20.27
N LYS A 39 6.16 -17.64 19.19
CA LYS A 39 6.13 -18.26 17.86
C LYS A 39 6.99 -19.53 17.81
N ALA A 40 8.17 -19.50 18.39
CA ALA A 40 9.04 -20.67 18.54
C ALA A 40 8.35 -21.81 19.29
N THR A 41 7.66 -21.50 20.39
CA THR A 41 6.88 -22.47 21.16
C THR A 41 5.76 -23.09 20.30
N SER A 42 5.07 -22.29 19.50
CA SER A 42 4.02 -22.77 18.59
C SER A 42 4.58 -23.70 17.51
N LEU A 43 5.75 -23.39 16.95
CA LEU A 43 6.45 -24.26 16.01
C LEU A 43 6.86 -25.60 16.63
N LEU A 44 7.42 -25.59 17.84
CA LEU A 44 7.77 -26.81 18.57
C LEU A 44 6.55 -27.69 18.82
N ASN A 45 5.44 -27.10 19.25
CA ASN A 45 4.17 -27.80 19.48
C ASN A 45 3.57 -28.37 18.18
N SER A 46 3.97 -27.85 17.03
CA SER A 46 3.54 -28.30 15.69
C SER A 46 4.52 -29.28 15.05
N GLY A 47 5.46 -29.84 15.83
CA GLY A 47 6.35 -30.91 15.36
C GLY A 47 7.66 -30.46 14.72
N PHE A 48 8.05 -29.19 14.89
CA PHE A 48 9.40 -28.74 14.54
C PHE A 48 10.39 -29.20 15.62
N ALA A 49 11.57 -29.66 15.21
CA ALA A 49 12.64 -29.98 16.13
C ALA A 49 13.32 -28.69 16.65
N LYS A 50 13.89 -28.71 17.85
CA LYS A 50 14.61 -27.56 18.43
C LYS A 50 15.68 -26.96 17.47
N PRO A 51 16.52 -27.77 16.79
CA PRO A 51 17.49 -27.23 15.84
C PRO A 51 16.85 -26.50 14.64
N GLU A 52 15.71 -27.01 14.14
CA GLU A 52 14.97 -26.36 13.04
C GLU A 52 14.44 -24.99 13.46
N VAL A 53 13.87 -24.90 14.67
CA VAL A 53 13.35 -23.64 15.22
C VAL A 53 14.48 -22.62 15.44
N GLU A 54 15.65 -23.07 15.90
CA GLU A 54 16.79 -22.20 16.11
C GLU A 54 17.40 -21.71 14.78
N GLU A 55 17.43 -22.54 13.75
CA GLU A 55 17.80 -22.14 12.40
C GLU A 55 16.83 -21.08 11.84
N ILE A 56 15.51 -21.31 11.97
CA ILE A 56 14.48 -20.33 11.59
C ILE A 56 14.71 -19.01 12.33
N ARG A 57 14.91 -19.06 13.66
CA ARG A 57 15.21 -17.89 14.50
C ARG A 57 16.38 -17.10 13.93
N LYS A 58 17.51 -17.76 13.73
CA LYS A 58 18.72 -17.14 13.23
C LYS A 58 18.55 -16.51 11.84
N CYS A 59 17.95 -17.25 10.92
CA CYS A 59 17.71 -16.74 9.56
C CYS A 59 16.81 -15.50 9.56
N TYR A 60 15.69 -15.54 10.31
CA TYR A 60 14.79 -14.38 10.36
C TYR A 60 15.37 -13.20 11.14
N LEU A 61 16.16 -13.42 12.19
CA LEU A 61 16.86 -12.35 12.89
C LEU A 61 17.86 -11.65 11.97
N THR A 62 18.71 -12.42 11.28
CA THR A 62 19.71 -11.87 10.33
C THR A 62 19.00 -11.08 9.23
N PHE A 63 17.96 -11.67 8.60
CA PHE A 63 17.16 -10.99 7.57
C PHE A 63 16.56 -9.68 8.07
N THR A 64 15.96 -9.69 9.27
CA THR A 64 15.29 -8.50 9.81
C THR A 64 16.28 -7.41 10.17
N ASP A 65 17.41 -7.77 10.79
CA ASP A 65 18.45 -6.82 11.16
C ASP A 65 19.08 -6.15 9.92
N GLU A 66 19.44 -6.93 8.90
CA GLU A 66 19.92 -6.42 7.61
C GLU A 66 18.90 -5.50 6.92
N LEU A 67 17.60 -5.88 6.97
CA LEU A 67 16.54 -5.05 6.45
C LEU A 67 16.44 -3.71 7.18
N LEU A 68 16.54 -3.69 8.49
CA LEU A 68 16.50 -2.47 9.29
C LEU A 68 17.71 -1.57 9.02
N ILE A 69 18.91 -2.14 8.81
CA ILE A 69 20.13 -1.41 8.45
C ILE A 69 19.98 -0.74 7.08
N SER A 70 19.56 -1.49 6.07
CA SER A 70 19.49 -1.03 4.67
C SER A 70 18.18 -0.33 4.32
N GLY A 71 17.17 -0.40 5.18
CA GLY A 71 15.77 -0.11 4.87
C GLY A 71 15.53 1.28 4.30
N SER A 72 16.17 2.32 4.85
CA SER A 72 16.01 3.69 4.33
C SER A 72 16.51 3.86 2.90
N CYS A 73 17.63 3.20 2.54
CA CYS A 73 18.15 3.21 1.18
C CYS A 73 17.20 2.45 0.25
N ASN A 74 16.76 1.26 0.67
CA ASN A 74 15.86 0.43 -0.11
C ASN A 74 14.50 1.13 -0.34
N ILE A 75 13.94 1.77 0.67
CA ILE A 75 12.70 2.56 0.55
C ILE A 75 12.87 3.67 -0.48
N LYS A 76 13.97 4.44 -0.41
CA LYS A 76 14.27 5.50 -1.37
C LYS A 76 14.36 4.97 -2.80
N ASN A 77 15.01 3.83 -2.99
CA ASN A 77 15.14 3.20 -4.29
C ASN A 77 13.76 2.79 -4.85
N GLN A 78 12.89 2.19 -4.02
CA GLN A 78 11.53 1.83 -4.45
C GLN A 78 10.69 3.08 -4.79
N LEU A 79 10.79 4.14 -4.01
CA LEU A 79 10.10 5.41 -4.31
C LEU A 79 10.57 6.04 -5.64
N GLY A 80 11.83 5.86 -6.02
CA GLY A 80 12.37 6.33 -7.30
C GLY A 80 11.65 5.74 -8.53
N TYR A 81 11.12 4.54 -8.45
CA TYR A 81 10.35 3.94 -9.54
C TYR A 81 9.04 4.68 -9.83
N PHE A 82 8.44 5.33 -8.84
CA PHE A 82 7.21 6.11 -9.04
C PHE A 82 7.45 7.40 -9.81
N GLU A 83 8.63 7.99 -9.74
CA GLU A 83 9.00 9.12 -10.62
C GLU A 83 9.08 8.66 -12.09
N VAL A 84 9.70 7.51 -12.35
CA VAL A 84 9.71 6.90 -13.69
C VAL A 84 8.29 6.62 -14.17
N LEU A 85 7.44 6.06 -13.29
CA LEU A 85 6.04 5.78 -13.60
C LEU A 85 5.28 7.06 -13.99
N LYS A 86 5.52 8.14 -13.25
CA LYS A 86 4.91 9.44 -13.51
C LYS A 86 5.33 9.99 -14.87
N GLU A 87 6.64 10.06 -15.17
CA GLU A 87 7.16 10.55 -16.44
C GLU A 87 6.59 9.79 -17.64
N ARG A 88 6.56 8.45 -17.54
CA ARG A 88 6.01 7.58 -18.59
C ARG A 88 4.51 7.81 -18.78
N ARG A 89 3.74 7.92 -17.70
CA ARG A 89 2.29 8.23 -17.75
C ARG A 89 2.05 9.57 -18.43
N GLU A 90 2.79 10.61 -18.04
CA GLU A 90 2.67 11.94 -18.63
C GLU A 90 3.00 11.94 -20.12
N SER A 91 4.02 11.18 -20.53
CA SER A 91 4.35 10.98 -21.95
C SER A 91 3.20 10.30 -22.72
N ILE A 92 2.61 9.24 -22.19
CA ILE A 92 1.51 8.52 -22.86
C ILE A 92 0.24 9.40 -22.97
N ILE A 93 -0.08 10.13 -21.89
CA ILE A 93 -1.27 11.00 -21.87
C ILE A 93 -1.07 12.26 -22.70
N GLY A 94 0.14 12.83 -22.72
CA GLY A 94 0.48 14.06 -23.42
C GLY A 94 0.49 13.94 -24.95
N HIS A 95 0.53 12.74 -25.50
CA HIS A 95 0.32 12.48 -26.92
C HIS A 95 -1.19 12.55 -27.26
N SER A 96 -1.80 13.71 -26.97
CA SER A 96 -3.21 14.03 -27.28
C SER A 96 -3.36 14.35 -28.78
N GLY A 97 -3.65 13.35 -29.53
CA GLY A 97 -3.88 13.31 -30.99
C GLY A 97 -4.17 11.90 -31.42
N SER A 98 -4.26 11.00 -30.46
CA SER A 98 -4.48 9.57 -30.67
C SER A 98 -5.83 9.32 -31.28
N SER A 99 -5.86 8.70 -32.47
CA SER A 99 -7.08 8.14 -33.02
C SER A 99 -7.66 7.10 -32.04
N ALA A 100 -8.95 6.80 -32.14
CA ALA A 100 -9.60 5.73 -31.35
C ALA A 100 -8.82 4.41 -31.39
N ASP A 101 -8.13 4.15 -32.50
CA ASP A 101 -7.29 2.95 -32.71
C ASP A 101 -6.04 2.90 -31.82
N GLU A 102 -5.63 4.02 -31.23
CA GLU A 102 -4.44 4.06 -30.33
C GLU A 102 -4.79 3.83 -28.87
N ILE A 103 -6.06 3.97 -28.48
CA ILE A 103 -6.50 3.82 -27.08
C ILE A 103 -6.11 2.45 -26.50
N PRO A 104 -6.31 1.29 -27.17
CA PRO A 104 -5.90 0.00 -26.66
C PRO A 104 -4.38 -0.10 -26.40
N ASN A 105 -3.57 0.48 -27.28
CA ASN A 105 -2.11 0.53 -27.10
C ASN A 105 -1.73 1.35 -25.86
N GLN A 106 -2.36 2.51 -25.66
CA GLN A 106 -2.12 3.35 -24.49
C GLN A 106 -2.53 2.67 -23.20
N ILE A 107 -3.67 1.96 -23.20
CA ILE A 107 -4.09 1.13 -22.05
C ILE A 107 -3.05 0.06 -21.74
N ASN A 108 -2.56 -0.64 -22.77
CA ASN A 108 -1.54 -1.68 -22.60
C ASN A 108 -0.22 -1.10 -22.04
N TRP A 109 0.25 0.04 -22.55
CA TRP A 109 1.47 0.69 -22.03
C TRP A 109 1.30 1.16 -20.60
N LEU A 110 0.18 1.82 -20.27
CA LEU A 110 -0.13 2.25 -18.91
C LEU A 110 -0.23 1.07 -17.94
N LEU A 111 -0.81 -0.06 -18.37
CA LEU A 111 -0.93 -1.27 -17.56
C LEU A 111 0.42 -1.90 -17.28
N ASN A 112 1.26 -2.09 -18.32
CA ASN A 112 2.60 -2.67 -18.17
C ASN A 112 3.49 -1.78 -17.30
N ASP A 113 3.44 -0.46 -17.48
CA ASP A 113 4.17 0.49 -16.65
C ASP A 113 3.65 0.49 -15.19
N CYS A 114 2.35 0.40 -15.01
CA CYS A 114 1.74 0.28 -13.68
C CYS A 114 2.21 -0.97 -12.94
N ILE A 115 2.30 -2.13 -13.63
CA ILE A 115 2.82 -3.36 -13.05
C ILE A 115 4.30 -3.20 -12.69
N LYS A 116 5.12 -2.79 -13.66
CA LYS A 116 6.57 -2.78 -13.53
C LYS A 116 7.10 -1.72 -12.56
N TYR A 117 6.61 -0.50 -12.69
CA TYR A 117 7.10 0.67 -11.96
C TYR A 117 6.16 1.13 -10.82
N GLY A 118 4.98 0.52 -10.71
CA GLY A 118 3.99 0.80 -9.69
C GLY A 118 3.79 -0.35 -8.70
N ILE A 119 3.18 -1.45 -9.15
CA ILE A 119 2.73 -2.55 -8.29
C ILE A 119 3.91 -3.31 -7.68
N ILE A 120 4.97 -3.60 -8.45
CA ILE A 120 6.14 -4.33 -7.92
C ILE A 120 6.83 -3.52 -6.82
N PRO A 121 7.22 -2.24 -7.02
CA PRO A 121 7.78 -1.42 -5.95
C PRO A 121 6.83 -1.24 -4.75
N PHE A 122 5.54 -1.04 -5.01
CA PHE A 122 4.52 -0.95 -3.95
C PHE A 122 4.46 -2.23 -3.10
N SER A 123 4.53 -3.42 -3.72
CA SER A 123 4.50 -4.69 -3.00
C SER A 123 5.68 -4.84 -2.04
N ILE A 124 6.87 -4.35 -2.42
CA ILE A 124 8.04 -4.31 -1.56
C ILE A 124 7.83 -3.35 -0.39
N LEU A 125 7.37 -2.13 -0.66
CA LEU A 125 7.05 -1.14 0.37
C LEU A 125 5.95 -1.60 1.33
N ALA A 126 4.94 -2.31 0.82
CA ALA A 126 3.88 -2.90 1.63
C ALA A 126 4.43 -3.94 2.62
N ARG A 127 5.36 -4.81 2.18
CA ARG A 127 6.02 -5.76 3.07
C ARG A 127 6.85 -5.07 4.15
N TYR A 128 7.56 -3.99 3.82
CA TYR A 128 8.31 -3.21 4.81
C TYR A 128 7.38 -2.58 5.84
N ALA A 129 6.24 -2.05 5.41
CA ALA A 129 5.24 -1.51 6.32
C ALA A 129 4.62 -2.60 7.22
N PHE A 130 4.35 -3.80 6.69
CA PHE A 130 3.86 -4.93 7.49
C PHE A 130 4.88 -5.35 8.54
N ILE A 131 6.17 -5.48 8.18
CA ILE A 131 7.25 -5.77 9.13
C ILE A 131 7.32 -4.70 10.21
N SER A 132 7.20 -3.42 9.84
CA SER A 132 7.17 -2.30 10.79
C SER A 132 6.00 -2.39 11.78
N LEU A 133 4.81 -2.75 11.31
CA LEU A 133 3.65 -2.93 12.17
C LEU A 133 3.82 -4.13 13.12
N ILE A 134 4.41 -5.24 12.63
CA ILE A 134 4.71 -6.43 13.44
C ILE A 134 5.72 -6.07 14.55
N LEU A 135 6.81 -5.37 14.21
CA LEU A 135 7.81 -4.95 15.19
C LEU A 135 7.21 -4.00 16.23
N LEU A 136 6.45 -3.00 15.78
CA LEU A 136 5.81 -2.05 16.70
C LEU A 136 4.79 -2.73 17.61
N ARG A 137 3.97 -3.66 17.06
CA ARG A 137 3.00 -4.45 17.84
C ARG A 137 3.70 -5.34 18.86
N SER A 138 4.85 -5.93 18.52
CA SER A 138 5.61 -6.77 19.45
C SER A 138 6.21 -5.98 20.62
N LEU A 139 6.53 -4.68 20.46
CA LEU A 139 6.87 -3.80 21.57
C LEU A 139 5.69 -3.62 22.54
N ALA A 140 4.46 -3.58 22.02
CA ALA A 140 3.26 -3.52 22.88
C ALA A 140 3.02 -4.86 23.58
N THR A 141 3.20 -5.99 22.91
CA THR A 141 3.12 -7.33 23.52
C THR A 141 4.12 -7.50 24.68
N LYS A 142 5.34 -6.97 24.49
CA LYS A 142 6.37 -6.93 25.57
C LYS A 142 6.13 -5.85 26.62
N LYS A 143 5.03 -5.11 26.55
CA LYS A 143 4.66 -4.03 27.48
C LYS A 143 5.68 -2.87 27.57
N ILE A 144 6.50 -2.71 26.53
CA ILE A 144 7.39 -1.55 26.38
C ILE A 144 6.53 -0.32 26.00
N LEU A 145 5.60 -0.53 25.05
CA LEU A 145 4.50 0.39 24.78
C LEU A 145 3.21 -0.17 25.40
N SER A 146 2.38 0.68 25.94
CA SER A 146 0.98 0.32 26.15
C SER A 146 0.24 0.27 24.80
N TYR A 147 -0.92 -0.40 24.75
CA TYR A 147 -1.74 -0.41 23.53
C TYR A 147 -2.20 0.99 23.12
N ILE A 148 -2.47 1.87 24.08
CA ILE A 148 -2.82 3.27 23.82
C ILE A 148 -1.62 4.02 23.19
N GLU A 149 -0.41 3.82 23.69
CA GLU A 149 0.80 4.43 23.13
C GLU A 149 1.08 3.92 21.71
N TYR A 150 0.85 2.63 21.44
CA TYR A 150 0.92 2.05 20.10
C TYR A 150 -0.04 2.76 19.12
N GLU A 151 -1.31 2.92 19.50
CA GLU A 151 -2.31 3.62 18.69
C GLU A 151 -1.96 5.10 18.48
N ILE A 152 -1.52 5.79 19.53
CA ILE A 152 -1.06 7.18 19.45
C ILE A 152 0.12 7.28 18.48
N PHE A 153 1.09 6.37 18.55
CA PHE A 153 2.24 6.36 17.66
C PHE A 153 1.82 6.25 16.20
N LEU A 154 0.97 5.29 15.86
CA LEU A 154 0.50 5.07 14.50
C LEU A 154 -0.32 6.25 13.96
N LYS A 155 -1.24 6.77 14.77
CA LYS A 155 -2.11 7.88 14.38
C LYS A 155 -1.34 9.16 14.05
N ASN A 156 -0.18 9.35 14.65
CA ASN A 156 0.63 10.54 14.48
C ASN A 156 1.72 10.41 13.41
N ILE A 157 1.81 9.29 12.70
CA ILE A 157 2.64 9.20 11.49
C ILE A 157 1.89 9.91 10.34
N PRO A 158 2.42 11.01 9.79
CA PRO A 158 1.77 11.73 8.70
C PRO A 158 1.87 10.92 7.41
N THR A 159 0.74 10.53 6.85
CA THR A 159 0.63 9.79 5.59
C THR A 159 -0.10 10.60 4.53
N ILE A 160 -0.12 10.10 3.30
CA ILE A 160 -0.94 10.68 2.22
C ILE A 160 -2.44 10.67 2.62
N GLY A 161 -2.89 9.62 3.30
CA GLY A 161 -4.27 9.50 3.76
C GLY A 161 -4.65 10.56 4.79
N THR A 162 -3.75 10.90 5.74
CA THR A 162 -3.98 11.97 6.70
C THR A 162 -3.95 13.35 6.02
N ARG A 163 -3.04 13.57 5.07
CA ARG A 163 -2.99 14.79 4.26
C ARG A 163 -4.26 14.97 3.42
N PHE A 164 -4.73 13.90 2.77
CA PHE A 164 -5.98 13.92 2.00
C PHE A 164 -7.18 14.32 2.86
N LYS A 165 -7.35 13.70 4.03
CA LYS A 165 -8.46 14.03 4.96
C LYS A 165 -8.41 15.50 5.39
N ARG A 166 -7.23 16.02 5.71
CA ARG A 166 -7.03 17.43 6.05
C ARG A 166 -7.43 18.33 4.88
N ASP A 167 -6.88 18.08 3.69
CA ASP A 167 -7.08 18.92 2.52
C ASP A 167 -8.54 18.87 2.05
N LEU A 168 -9.22 17.72 2.18
CA LEU A 168 -10.66 17.60 1.93
C LEU A 168 -11.49 18.45 2.90
N CYS A 169 -11.16 18.42 4.19
CA CYS A 169 -11.82 19.26 5.20
C CYS A 169 -11.62 20.77 4.91
N ILE A 170 -10.41 21.15 4.49
CA ILE A 170 -10.08 22.54 4.13
C ILE A 170 -10.82 22.95 2.85
N PHE A 171 -10.93 22.05 1.88
CA PHE A 171 -11.68 22.24 0.62
C PHE A 171 -13.18 22.43 0.89
N GLN A 172 -13.80 21.57 1.69
CA GLN A 172 -15.22 21.67 2.06
C GLN A 172 -15.55 22.98 2.80
N ARG A 173 -14.57 23.57 3.49
CA ARG A 173 -14.69 24.89 4.16
C ARG A 173 -14.40 26.07 3.21
N GLY A 174 -14.18 25.82 1.92
CA GLY A 174 -13.87 26.83 0.92
C GLY A 174 -12.51 27.53 1.09
N LYS A 175 -11.57 26.94 1.86
CA LYS A 175 -10.25 27.55 2.15
C LYS A 175 -9.17 27.18 1.14
N ILE A 176 -9.40 26.18 0.28
CA ILE A 176 -8.59 25.90 -0.93
C ILE A 176 -9.51 25.83 -2.14
N SER A 177 -8.98 26.23 -3.32
CA SER A 177 -9.75 26.22 -4.54
C SER A 177 -9.98 24.78 -5.07
N LYS A 178 -11.02 24.65 -5.91
CA LYS A 178 -11.33 23.43 -6.66
C LYS A 178 -10.11 22.90 -7.42
N ASP A 179 -9.40 23.80 -8.12
CA ASP A 179 -8.26 23.42 -8.94
C ASP A 179 -7.10 22.86 -8.12
N ILE A 180 -6.79 23.47 -6.97
CA ILE A 180 -5.74 22.96 -6.07
C ILE A 180 -6.10 21.56 -5.56
N PHE A 181 -7.35 21.33 -5.18
CA PHE A 181 -7.79 20.03 -4.68
C PHE A 181 -7.78 18.97 -5.79
N ILE A 182 -8.34 19.29 -6.97
CA ILE A 182 -8.38 18.39 -8.12
C ILE A 182 -6.96 18.06 -8.61
N ASN A 183 -6.08 19.03 -8.79
CA ASN A 183 -4.70 18.79 -9.24
C ASN A 183 -3.98 17.75 -8.37
N LYS A 184 -4.32 17.67 -7.09
CA LYS A 184 -3.67 16.75 -6.15
C LYS A 184 -4.38 15.41 -6.05
N TYR A 185 -5.72 15.40 -6.03
CA TYR A 185 -6.51 14.24 -5.62
C TYR A 185 -7.51 13.72 -6.67
N ALA A 186 -7.52 14.31 -7.88
CA ALA A 186 -8.46 13.97 -8.95
C ALA A 186 -8.61 12.46 -9.21
N HIS A 187 -7.49 11.73 -9.19
CA HIS A 187 -7.42 10.31 -9.54
C HIS A 187 -7.99 9.38 -8.47
N LEU A 188 -8.09 9.85 -7.23
CA LEU A 188 -8.63 9.03 -6.14
C LEU A 188 -10.11 8.74 -6.38
N ARG A 189 -10.58 7.60 -5.89
CA ARG A 189 -11.99 7.19 -5.89
C ARG A 189 -12.30 6.32 -4.67
N PRO A 190 -13.55 6.27 -4.19
CA PRO A 190 -13.92 5.45 -3.04
C PRO A 190 -13.53 3.97 -3.21
N ASN A 191 -13.85 3.39 -4.39
CA ASN A 191 -13.48 2.04 -4.78
C ASN A 191 -12.37 2.12 -5.85
N SER A 192 -11.11 2.02 -5.44
CA SER A 192 -9.94 2.31 -6.28
C SER A 192 -9.88 1.54 -7.60
N TYR A 193 -10.44 0.32 -7.65
CA TYR A 193 -10.37 -0.58 -8.81
C TYR A 193 -11.68 -0.66 -9.60
N ASP A 194 -12.70 0.06 -9.19
CA ASP A 194 -14.03 0.00 -9.76
C ASP A 194 -14.21 1.14 -10.79
N ILE A 195 -14.46 0.77 -12.05
CA ILE A 195 -14.69 1.71 -13.15
C ILE A 195 -15.98 2.52 -12.96
N CYS A 196 -17.00 1.95 -12.30
CA CYS A 196 -18.28 2.61 -12.02
C CYS A 196 -18.16 3.62 -10.88
N SER A 197 -17.15 3.47 -10.00
CA SER A 197 -16.88 4.42 -8.92
C SER A 197 -16.27 5.71 -9.47
N LEU A 198 -17.00 6.83 -9.38
CA LEU A 198 -16.54 8.14 -9.87
C LEU A 198 -15.27 8.59 -9.11
N ASN A 199 -14.30 9.09 -9.84
CA ASN A 199 -13.11 9.69 -9.24
C ASN A 199 -13.43 11.06 -8.62
N TYR A 200 -12.51 11.61 -7.81
CA TYR A 200 -12.76 12.86 -7.10
C TYR A 200 -12.90 14.08 -8.01
N ALA A 201 -12.29 14.09 -9.20
CA ALA A 201 -12.54 15.17 -10.17
C ALA A 201 -14.03 15.20 -10.55
N MET A 202 -14.57 14.05 -10.98
CA MET A 202 -15.98 13.94 -11.37
C MET A 202 -16.92 14.23 -10.19
N ARG A 203 -16.60 13.75 -9.00
CA ARG A 203 -17.40 14.01 -7.79
C ARG A 203 -17.44 15.49 -7.41
N VAL A 204 -16.30 16.17 -7.54
CA VAL A 204 -16.21 17.63 -7.32
C VAL A 204 -17.01 18.39 -8.37
N GLU A 205 -16.97 17.97 -9.64
CA GLU A 205 -17.76 18.57 -10.72
C GLU A 205 -19.25 18.38 -10.52
N ARG A 206 -19.67 17.21 -10.05
CA ARG A 206 -21.07 16.90 -9.71
C ARG A 206 -21.57 17.67 -8.47
N GLY A 207 -20.68 18.24 -7.68
CA GLY A 207 -21.02 18.98 -6.46
C GLY A 207 -21.23 18.10 -5.22
N ASP A 208 -20.76 16.86 -5.23
CA ASP A 208 -20.93 15.91 -4.10
C ASP A 208 -20.41 16.44 -2.76
N PHE A 209 -19.52 17.43 -2.78
CA PHE A 209 -18.91 18.01 -1.59
C PHE A 209 -19.50 19.35 -1.15
N ALA A 210 -20.51 19.87 -1.89
CA ALA A 210 -21.09 21.21 -1.65
C ALA A 210 -21.84 21.32 -0.32
N ASN A 211 -22.33 20.21 0.25
CA ASN A 211 -23.19 20.23 1.43
C ASN A 211 -22.51 19.86 2.75
N GLY A 212 -21.18 19.72 2.80
CA GLY A 212 -20.41 19.57 4.05
C GLY A 212 -20.74 18.34 4.93
N ASN A 213 -21.61 17.42 4.47
CA ASN A 213 -22.21 16.38 5.30
C ASN A 213 -21.46 15.04 5.33
N GLU A 214 -20.37 14.89 4.61
CA GLU A 214 -19.54 13.68 4.76
C GLU A 214 -18.56 13.86 5.92
N GLY A 215 -19.00 13.57 7.12
CA GLY A 215 -18.36 12.96 8.29
C GLY A 215 -16.94 13.37 8.73
N ILE A 216 -16.37 14.52 8.30
CA ILE A 216 -15.02 14.95 8.72
C ILE A 216 -15.09 16.14 9.69
N SER A 217 -16.05 16.12 10.62
CA SER A 217 -16.20 17.21 11.60
C SER A 217 -15.08 17.29 12.65
N ASN A 218 -14.32 16.20 12.89
CA ASN A 218 -13.30 16.10 13.94
C ASN A 218 -11.97 15.54 13.42
N PHE A 219 -11.44 16.12 12.34
CA PHE A 219 -10.09 15.77 11.89
C PHE A 219 -9.06 16.28 12.90
N VAL A 220 -8.31 15.38 13.51
CA VAL A 220 -7.11 15.68 14.31
C VAL A 220 -5.90 15.50 13.39
N GLU A 221 -5.11 16.55 13.25
CA GLU A 221 -3.89 16.53 12.44
C GLU A 221 -2.87 15.56 13.06
N SER A 222 -2.25 14.71 12.22
CA SER A 222 -1.15 13.86 12.66
C SER A 222 0.11 14.71 12.88
N ASP A 223 0.75 14.52 14.02
CA ASP A 223 1.98 15.23 14.40
C ASP A 223 3.09 14.21 14.73
N LEU A 224 4.06 14.09 13.83
CA LEU A 224 5.18 13.17 14.01
C LEU A 224 6.02 13.47 15.27
N ASP A 225 6.00 14.70 15.77
CA ASP A 225 6.75 15.04 16.99
C ASP A 225 6.15 14.39 18.23
N ILE A 226 4.85 14.10 18.22
CA ILE A 226 4.21 13.28 19.27
C ILE A 226 4.79 11.86 19.26
N SER A 227 4.89 11.24 18.09
CA SER A 227 5.49 9.89 17.95
C SER A 227 6.98 9.91 18.33
N LYS A 228 7.73 10.94 17.95
CA LYS A 228 9.15 11.09 18.33
C LYS A 228 9.33 11.24 19.84
N LYS A 229 8.49 12.06 20.48
CA LYS A 229 8.53 12.27 21.92
C LYS A 229 8.25 10.98 22.67
N LEU A 230 7.19 10.28 22.30
CA LEU A 230 6.84 8.98 22.86
C LEU A 230 7.95 7.97 22.70
N TRP A 231 8.57 7.90 21.51
CA TRP A 231 9.70 7.01 21.25
C TRP A 231 10.89 7.31 22.12
N LYS A 232 11.23 8.59 22.28
CA LYS A 232 12.33 9.04 23.13
C LYS A 232 12.12 8.69 24.62
N GLU A 233 10.88 8.80 25.10
CA GLU A 233 10.52 8.39 26.47
C GLU A 233 10.73 6.90 26.73
N LYS A 234 10.69 6.07 25.69
CA LYS A 234 10.85 4.60 25.73
C LYS A 234 12.23 4.12 25.22
N GLU A 235 13.13 5.03 24.89
CA GLU A 235 14.36 4.74 24.17
C GLU A 235 15.24 3.70 24.88
N ASP A 236 15.43 3.81 26.19
CA ASP A 236 16.24 2.86 26.95
C ASP A 236 15.61 1.45 26.97
N ALA A 237 14.31 1.35 27.13
CA ALA A 237 13.60 0.08 27.11
C ALA A 237 13.64 -0.57 25.73
N ILE A 238 13.52 0.23 24.66
CA ILE A 238 13.65 -0.24 23.27
C ILE A 238 15.09 -0.69 22.99
N ALA A 239 16.11 0.07 23.45
CA ALA A 239 17.50 -0.30 23.30
C ALA A 239 17.82 -1.64 23.98
N ASN A 240 17.29 -1.84 25.19
CA ASN A 240 17.48 -3.08 25.93
C ASN A 240 16.87 -4.28 25.19
N VAL A 241 15.61 -4.17 24.71
CA VAL A 241 14.98 -5.27 23.99
C VAL A 241 15.63 -5.57 22.65
N LEU A 242 16.14 -4.57 21.94
CA LEU A 242 16.95 -4.77 20.72
C LEU A 242 18.18 -5.61 21.05
N LYS A 243 18.94 -5.22 22.07
CA LYS A 243 20.16 -5.92 22.50
C LYS A 243 19.89 -7.34 22.99
N GLU A 244 18.86 -7.55 23.81
CA GLU A 244 18.46 -8.86 24.34
C GLU A 244 18.07 -9.85 23.23
N ASN A 245 17.48 -9.34 22.13
CA ASN A 245 17.09 -10.13 20.97
C ASN A 245 18.20 -10.25 19.91
N GLY A 246 19.37 -9.66 20.12
CA GLY A 246 20.53 -9.79 19.23
C GLY A 246 20.51 -8.89 17.99
N PHE A 247 19.69 -7.84 17.97
CA PHE A 247 19.72 -6.83 16.93
C PHE A 247 20.95 -5.93 17.05
N THR A 248 21.49 -5.52 15.91
CA THR A 248 22.65 -4.60 15.85
C THR A 248 22.24 -3.16 15.58
N VAL A 249 20.99 -2.93 15.15
CA VAL A 249 20.46 -1.59 14.86
C VAL A 249 20.22 -0.77 16.12
N SER A 250 20.33 0.55 15.98
CA SER A 250 19.95 1.50 17.03
C SER A 250 18.44 1.73 17.09
N THR A 251 17.94 2.26 18.22
CA THR A 251 16.56 2.71 18.39
C THR A 251 16.14 3.71 17.34
N HIS A 252 17.06 4.61 16.93
CA HIS A 252 16.81 5.59 15.88
C HIS A 252 16.64 4.94 14.49
N GLN A 253 17.42 3.91 14.15
CA GLN A 253 17.27 3.19 12.89
C GLN A 253 15.93 2.45 12.85
N LEU A 254 15.53 1.81 13.94
CA LEU A 254 14.23 1.17 14.06
C LEU A 254 13.08 2.17 13.90
N PHE A 255 13.11 3.30 14.63
CA PHE A 255 12.11 4.37 14.49
C PHE A 255 11.99 4.86 13.06
N ARG A 256 13.12 5.13 12.43
CA ARG A 256 13.20 5.64 11.07
C ARG A 256 12.66 4.64 10.06
N PHE A 257 12.99 3.36 10.21
CA PHE A 257 12.44 2.30 9.36
C PHE A 257 10.92 2.21 9.49
N ILE A 258 10.39 2.16 10.72
CA ILE A 258 8.95 2.08 10.98
C ILE A 258 8.20 3.25 10.34
N THR A 259 8.64 4.46 10.60
CA THR A 259 7.95 5.66 10.11
C THR A 259 8.03 5.80 8.60
N GLN A 260 9.23 5.59 8.01
CA GLN A 260 9.43 5.72 6.57
C GLN A 260 8.71 4.64 5.77
N SER A 261 8.68 3.39 6.23
CA SER A 261 8.00 2.32 5.49
C SER A 261 6.48 2.48 5.50
N ILE A 262 5.88 2.92 6.61
CA ILE A 262 4.45 3.22 6.67
C ILE A 262 4.10 4.39 5.73
N GLN A 263 4.90 5.46 5.74
CA GLN A 263 4.71 6.60 4.84
C GLN A 263 4.88 6.20 3.36
N ALA A 264 5.96 5.47 3.05
CA ALA A 264 6.28 5.07 1.68
C ALA A 264 5.25 4.12 1.07
N ARG A 265 4.65 3.21 1.87
CA ARG A 265 3.55 2.37 1.41
C ARG A 265 2.35 3.21 0.95
N GLU A 266 1.95 4.19 1.74
CA GLU A 266 0.81 5.06 1.39
C GLU A 266 1.14 5.97 0.19
N GLU A 267 2.37 6.48 0.10
CA GLU A 267 2.87 7.24 -1.05
C GLU A 267 2.86 6.40 -2.33
N GLY A 268 3.41 5.17 -2.26
CA GLY A 268 3.43 4.25 -3.39
C GLY A 268 2.02 3.91 -3.88
N LYS A 269 1.08 3.65 -2.96
CA LYS A 269 -0.33 3.42 -3.33
C LYS A 269 -0.92 4.63 -4.05
N PHE A 270 -0.69 5.81 -3.52
CA PHE A 270 -1.16 7.06 -4.10
C PHE A 270 -0.62 7.28 -5.53
N GLU A 271 0.67 7.00 -5.76
CA GLU A 271 1.28 7.20 -7.06
C GLU A 271 0.81 6.18 -8.11
N PHE A 272 0.80 4.87 -7.80
CA PHE A 272 0.39 3.90 -8.82
C PHE A 272 -1.12 3.98 -9.14
N THR A 273 -1.95 4.43 -8.20
CA THR A 273 -3.38 4.61 -8.46
C THR A 273 -3.67 5.73 -9.44
N LYS A 274 -2.73 6.65 -9.72
CA LYS A 274 -2.83 7.60 -10.82
C LYS A 274 -2.81 6.89 -12.19
N ASN A 275 -1.93 5.89 -12.37
CA ASN A 275 -1.93 5.06 -13.57
C ASN A 275 -3.21 4.24 -13.70
N LEU A 276 -3.64 3.64 -12.60
CA LEU A 276 -4.88 2.89 -12.57
C LEU A 276 -6.08 3.76 -12.97
N ASN A 277 -6.18 4.97 -12.41
CA ASN A 277 -7.23 5.90 -12.82
C ASN A 277 -7.15 6.25 -14.32
N ALA A 278 -5.95 6.49 -14.84
CA ALA A 278 -5.76 6.77 -16.27
C ALA A 278 -6.22 5.59 -17.15
N ILE A 279 -5.94 4.36 -16.75
CA ILE A 279 -6.42 3.14 -17.43
C ILE A 279 -7.95 3.09 -17.41
N LEU A 280 -8.57 3.21 -16.23
CA LEU A 280 -10.02 3.14 -16.09
C LEU A 280 -10.74 4.23 -16.88
N GLU A 281 -10.23 5.45 -16.92
CA GLU A 281 -10.81 6.54 -17.71
C GLU A 281 -10.68 6.28 -19.23
N LYS A 282 -9.54 5.72 -19.69
CA LYS A 282 -9.38 5.35 -21.10
C LYS A 282 -10.30 4.19 -21.50
N VAL A 283 -10.48 3.19 -20.63
CA VAL A 283 -11.43 2.11 -20.86
C VAL A 283 -12.86 2.65 -20.96
N ALA A 284 -13.24 3.57 -20.06
CA ALA A 284 -14.57 4.19 -20.11
C ALA A 284 -14.77 5.07 -21.35
N SER A 285 -13.72 5.83 -21.78
CA SER A 285 -13.77 6.62 -23.00
C SER A 285 -13.94 5.74 -24.24
N MET A 286 -13.20 4.65 -24.34
CA MET A 286 -13.30 3.66 -25.42
C MET A 286 -14.72 3.05 -25.48
N GLY A 287 -15.29 2.69 -24.33
CA GLY A 287 -16.67 2.20 -24.25
C GLY A 287 -17.68 3.23 -24.77
N SER A 288 -17.54 4.48 -24.32
CA SER A 288 -18.44 5.57 -24.71
C SER A 288 -18.41 5.83 -26.22
N GLU A 289 -17.24 5.76 -26.88
CA GLU A 289 -17.13 5.90 -28.34
C GLU A 289 -17.83 4.77 -29.09
N MET A 290 -17.98 3.59 -28.48
CA MET A 290 -18.68 2.44 -29.03
C MET A 290 -20.16 2.34 -28.61
N GLY A 291 -20.64 3.29 -27.79
CA GLY A 291 -22.01 3.34 -27.30
C GLY A 291 -22.27 2.54 -26.02
N PHE A 292 -21.20 2.16 -25.30
CA PHE A 292 -21.27 1.43 -24.02
C PHE A 292 -21.02 2.39 -22.85
N ASP A 293 -21.71 2.15 -21.74
CA ASP A 293 -21.49 2.90 -20.52
C ASP A 293 -20.43 2.24 -19.61
N ARG A 294 -20.19 2.82 -18.42
CA ARG A 294 -19.20 2.30 -17.47
C ARG A 294 -19.59 0.96 -16.88
N GLU A 295 -20.89 0.70 -16.75
CA GLU A 295 -21.41 -0.55 -16.23
C GLU A 295 -21.17 -1.67 -17.24
N ASP A 296 -21.47 -1.44 -18.53
CA ASP A 296 -21.15 -2.38 -19.61
C ASP A 296 -19.66 -2.71 -19.63
N MET A 297 -18.81 -1.68 -19.53
CA MET A 297 -17.35 -1.84 -19.54
C MET A 297 -16.80 -2.56 -18.30
N SER A 298 -17.53 -2.61 -17.19
CA SER A 298 -17.13 -3.32 -15.98
C SER A 298 -17.10 -4.84 -16.13
N TYR A 299 -17.86 -5.39 -17.07
CA TYR A 299 -17.93 -6.82 -17.37
C TYR A 299 -16.84 -7.27 -18.35
N ILE A 300 -16.08 -6.35 -18.95
CA ILE A 300 -15.07 -6.69 -19.95
C ILE A 300 -13.77 -7.09 -19.27
N ASN A 301 -13.20 -8.25 -19.66
CA ASN A 301 -11.89 -8.65 -19.23
C ASN A 301 -10.83 -7.74 -19.87
N ILE A 302 -9.99 -7.11 -19.03
CA ILE A 302 -8.91 -6.20 -19.46
C ILE A 302 -7.94 -6.86 -20.45
N GLU A 303 -7.70 -8.17 -20.34
CA GLU A 303 -6.85 -8.93 -21.29
C GLU A 303 -7.41 -8.89 -22.71
N LYS A 304 -8.73 -8.85 -22.90
CA LYS A 304 -9.33 -8.71 -24.22
C LYS A 304 -8.98 -7.35 -24.80
N ILE A 305 -9.08 -6.28 -24.01
CA ILE A 305 -8.72 -4.92 -24.44
C ILE A 305 -7.24 -4.87 -24.85
N THR A 306 -6.35 -5.47 -24.09
CA THR A 306 -4.90 -5.43 -24.39
C THR A 306 -4.50 -6.29 -25.57
N ARG A 307 -5.26 -7.36 -25.89
CA ARG A 307 -5.03 -8.16 -27.12
C ARG A 307 -5.35 -7.38 -28.39
N PHE A 308 -6.30 -6.45 -28.35
CA PHE A 308 -6.58 -5.56 -29.50
C PHE A 308 -5.45 -4.60 -29.82
N ALA A 309 -4.57 -4.30 -28.86
CA ALA A 309 -3.37 -3.51 -29.12
C ALA A 309 -2.42 -4.16 -30.16
N THR A 310 -2.57 -5.48 -30.42
CA THR A 310 -1.74 -6.25 -31.35
C THR A 310 -2.45 -6.62 -32.65
N ASP A 311 -3.81 -6.68 -32.65
CA ASP A 311 -4.61 -7.09 -33.81
C ASP A 311 -5.63 -5.98 -34.14
N SER A 312 -5.91 -5.70 -35.40
CA SER A 312 -6.81 -4.63 -35.85
C SER A 312 -8.20 -4.63 -35.20
N PRO A 313 -8.68 -3.48 -34.69
CA PRO A 313 -9.75 -3.40 -33.66
C PRO A 313 -11.20 -3.66 -34.11
N SER A 314 -11.52 -3.74 -35.38
CA SER A 314 -12.90 -3.46 -35.85
C SER A 314 -13.89 -4.63 -35.83
N SER A 315 -13.47 -5.87 -35.58
CA SER A 315 -14.38 -7.03 -35.78
C SER A 315 -14.80 -7.79 -34.53
N VAL A 316 -14.11 -7.65 -33.40
CA VAL A 316 -14.25 -8.58 -32.25
C VAL A 316 -15.21 -8.06 -31.18
N PHE A 317 -15.34 -6.75 -30.97
CA PHE A 317 -16.23 -6.19 -29.94
C PHE A 317 -17.74 -6.38 -30.24
N LYS A 318 -18.12 -6.47 -31.51
CA LYS A 318 -19.53 -6.60 -31.91
C LYS A 318 -20.13 -7.99 -31.70
N THR A 319 -19.34 -9.00 -31.34
CA THR A 319 -19.80 -10.39 -31.28
C THR A 319 -19.93 -10.93 -29.84
N GLU A 320 -19.46 -10.21 -28.80
CA GLU A 320 -19.37 -10.74 -27.44
C GLU A 320 -20.09 -9.89 -26.36
N LEU A 321 -20.84 -8.85 -26.76
CA LEU A 321 -21.85 -8.16 -25.97
C LEU A 321 -23.23 -8.46 -26.58
#